data_d612b6882a274def20b040d505b0d6ae
#
_entry.id   d612b6882a274def20b040d505b0d6ae
#
_cell.length_a   1.000
_cell.length_b   1.000
_cell.length_c   1.000
_cell.angle_alpha   90.00
_cell.angle_beta   90.00
_cell.angle_gamma   90.00
#
_symmetry.space_group_name_H-M   'P 1'
#
loop_
_entity.id
_entity.type
_entity.pdbx_description
1 polymer ?
#
loop_
_entity_poly.entity_id
_entity_poly.type
_entity_poly.pdbx_seq_one_letter_code
_entity_poly.pdbx_strand_id
1 'polypeptide(L)'
;MFERTDEVKVLRDPVHGYIRVELKVIWDCINSAWFQRLRRIRQLGGANMVYHCAEHTRFSHSLGVYEIVRRMVSEVPDIVAALSERDKVVVMAAGLLHDLGHGPYSHAFESVTNTAHEEYSCRIIEEDTDVTRILNDAAPGMAKEVADVIRHTGRNPLLSQIVSSQLDADRMDYLLRDAYFTGTKYGEFDMERILRTLRIENGRQLVVKQSGVYAVENYIMSRYHMYWQVYYHPTARSFECVLHALFRRLKELYADDPSKLIGIFHPLVKNGPIGLDEYFRLDESSCGYAFDELARHEDPIVRDLAERIRDRRLFEYADSTPEKIAQVEKKLAEAGLPAEYYLGRDSVEQNPYVPYTGSQDSRIWIRMKDGSISELSDASTIVYSLTHGPVNDDNKIFFPREINAAD
;
A
#
# COMPACT_ATOMS: atom_id res chain seq x y z
N MET A 1 25.56 9.90 19.66
CA MET A 1 24.50 10.89 19.37
C MET A 1 24.42 10.98 17.85
N PHE A 2 23.24 10.89 17.25
CA PHE A 2 23.08 10.99 15.80
C PHE A 2 23.33 12.43 15.31
N GLU A 3 23.95 12.56 14.14
CA GLU A 3 24.23 13.85 13.53
C GLU A 3 22.92 14.57 13.14
N ARG A 4 22.86 15.88 13.42
CA ARG A 4 21.72 16.72 13.01
C ARG A 4 22.05 17.43 11.71
N THR A 5 20.99 17.83 11.00
CA THR A 5 21.11 18.76 9.88
C THR A 5 21.59 20.13 10.37
N ASP A 6 22.25 20.90 9.51
CA ASP A 6 22.69 22.27 9.78
C ASP A 6 21.57 23.23 10.21
N GLU A 7 20.37 22.98 9.69
CA GLU A 7 19.11 23.63 10.06
C GLU A 7 17.98 22.62 9.96
N VAL A 8 16.87 22.84 10.62
CA VAL A 8 15.68 21.99 10.50
C VAL A 8 15.16 22.09 9.07
N LYS A 9 15.20 20.97 8.33
CA LYS A 9 14.60 20.89 7.00
C LYS A 9 13.10 20.74 7.13
N VAL A 10 12.35 21.50 6.34
CA VAL A 10 10.89 21.57 6.43
C VAL A 10 10.28 21.32 5.05
N LEU A 11 9.39 20.34 4.98
CA LEU A 11 8.65 19.99 3.76
C LEU A 11 7.17 20.34 3.99
N ARG A 12 6.56 21.06 3.05
CA ARG A 12 5.12 21.37 3.13
C ARG A 12 4.31 20.17 2.62
N ASP A 13 3.32 19.77 3.39
CA ASP A 13 2.45 18.64 3.10
C ASP A 13 0.97 19.02 3.29
N PRO A 14 0.06 18.62 2.37
CA PRO A 14 -1.34 19.03 2.46
C PRO A 14 -2.12 18.36 3.59
N VAL A 15 -1.63 17.20 4.10
CA VAL A 15 -2.27 16.44 5.18
C VAL A 15 -1.71 16.85 6.53
N HIS A 16 -0.38 16.89 6.66
CA HIS A 16 0.33 17.14 7.93
C HIS A 16 0.77 18.60 8.12
N GLY A 17 0.54 19.47 7.13
CA GLY A 17 1.00 20.87 7.16
C GLY A 17 2.51 20.98 6.93
N TYR A 18 3.33 20.69 7.92
CA TYR A 18 4.79 20.74 7.83
C TYR A 18 5.44 19.49 8.40
N ILE A 19 6.16 18.78 7.54
CA ILE A 19 7.01 17.64 7.92
C ILE A 19 8.39 18.17 8.28
N ARG A 20 8.90 17.82 9.46
CA ARG A 20 10.16 18.33 10.00
C ARG A 20 11.24 17.26 10.01
N VAL A 21 12.40 17.57 9.46
CA VAL A 21 13.55 16.66 9.43
C VAL A 21 14.73 17.35 10.11
N GLU A 22 15.17 16.79 11.24
CA GLU A 22 16.28 17.32 12.05
C GLU A 22 17.52 16.42 12.03
N LEU A 23 17.37 15.16 11.62
CA LEU A 23 18.43 14.17 11.61
C LEU A 23 19.03 14.03 10.23
N LYS A 24 20.35 14.11 10.15
CA LYS A 24 21.07 14.00 8.87
C LYS A 24 20.80 12.67 8.17
N VAL A 25 20.80 11.55 8.88
CA VAL A 25 20.51 10.22 8.32
C VAL A 25 19.13 10.17 7.63
N ILE A 26 18.10 10.78 8.22
CA ILE A 26 16.77 10.83 7.62
C ILE A 26 16.78 11.71 6.37
N TRP A 27 17.44 12.87 6.43
CA TRP A 27 17.56 13.77 5.29
C TRP A 27 18.33 13.13 4.13
N ASP A 28 19.42 12.42 4.42
CA ASP A 28 20.21 11.70 3.42
C ASP A 28 19.39 10.55 2.81
N CYS A 29 18.62 9.78 3.59
CA CYS A 29 17.69 8.77 3.09
C CYS A 29 16.64 9.38 2.15
N ILE A 30 16.05 10.52 2.51
CA ILE A 30 15.09 11.23 1.63
C ILE A 30 15.73 11.59 0.30
N ASN A 31 17.00 11.96 0.28
CA ASN A 31 17.73 12.34 -0.93
C ASN A 31 18.38 11.15 -1.66
N SER A 32 18.27 9.93 -1.15
CA SER A 32 18.78 8.73 -1.82
C SER A 32 18.04 8.46 -3.14
N ALA A 33 18.72 7.85 -4.10
CA ALA A 33 18.12 7.53 -5.40
C ALA A 33 16.90 6.59 -5.26
N TRP A 34 16.98 5.61 -4.34
CA TRP A 34 15.90 4.70 -4.06
C TRP A 34 14.66 5.38 -3.50
N PHE A 35 14.83 6.32 -2.56
CA PHE A 35 13.70 7.07 -2.04
C PHE A 35 13.11 8.03 -3.09
N GLN A 36 13.96 8.68 -3.90
CA GLN A 36 13.50 9.55 -4.99
C GLN A 36 12.73 8.79 -6.08
N ARG A 37 12.99 7.48 -6.27
CA ARG A 37 12.20 6.62 -7.17
C ARG A 37 10.71 6.62 -6.80
N LEU A 38 10.37 6.71 -5.51
CA LEU A 38 8.97 6.72 -5.03
C LEU A 38 8.14 7.88 -5.58
N ARG A 39 8.76 8.95 -6.11
CA ARG A 39 8.05 10.02 -6.83
C ARG A 39 7.39 9.55 -8.13
N ARG A 40 7.83 8.41 -8.65
CA ARG A 40 7.32 7.81 -9.88
C ARG A 40 6.50 6.54 -9.63
N ILE A 41 6.14 6.30 -8.36
CA ILE A 41 5.26 5.21 -7.93
C ILE A 41 4.02 5.83 -7.28
N ARG A 42 2.85 5.66 -7.89
CA ARG A 42 1.59 6.14 -7.31
C ARG A 42 1.21 5.33 -6.07
N GLN A 43 0.55 6.00 -5.13
CA GLN A 43 0.03 5.36 -3.92
C GLN A 43 -1.10 4.38 -4.25
N LEU A 44 -2.02 4.79 -5.10
CA LEU A 44 -3.23 4.04 -5.45
C LEU A 44 -3.17 3.57 -6.91
N GLY A 45 -2.70 2.38 -7.16
CA GLY A 45 -2.50 1.74 -8.47
C GLY A 45 -3.44 2.21 -9.58
N GLY A 46 -4.63 1.58 -9.72
CA GLY A 46 -5.65 1.93 -10.73
C GLY A 46 -6.69 2.97 -10.29
N ALA A 47 -6.63 3.49 -9.07
CA ALA A 47 -7.69 4.37 -8.54
C ALA A 47 -7.76 5.74 -9.24
N ASN A 48 -6.67 6.22 -9.86
CA ASN A 48 -6.66 7.42 -10.68
C ASN A 48 -7.55 7.28 -11.94
N MET A 49 -7.86 6.07 -12.35
CA MET A 49 -8.84 5.80 -13.41
C MET A 49 -10.27 6.19 -13.01
N VAL A 50 -10.53 6.34 -11.72
CA VAL A 50 -11.81 6.76 -11.14
C VAL A 50 -11.70 8.18 -10.58
N TYR A 51 -10.76 8.37 -9.68
CA TYR A 51 -10.51 9.61 -8.95
C TYR A 51 -9.35 10.35 -9.61
N HIS A 52 -9.67 11.23 -10.54
CA HIS A 52 -8.67 11.88 -11.41
C HIS A 52 -7.60 12.70 -10.68
N CYS A 53 -7.82 13.07 -9.40
CA CYS A 53 -6.83 13.72 -8.57
C CYS A 53 -5.98 12.75 -7.74
N ALA A 54 -6.26 11.43 -7.76
CA ALA A 54 -5.52 10.41 -7.04
C ALA A 54 -4.16 10.10 -7.71
N GLU A 55 -3.36 11.14 -7.94
CA GLU A 55 -2.03 11.10 -8.58
C GLU A 55 -0.88 11.23 -7.57
N HIS A 56 -1.19 11.24 -6.26
CA HIS A 56 -0.18 11.29 -5.21
C HIS A 56 0.65 10.01 -5.17
N THR A 57 1.88 10.17 -4.72
CA THR A 57 2.90 9.15 -4.84
C THR A 57 3.27 8.57 -3.48
N ARG A 58 3.89 7.39 -3.50
CA ARG A 58 4.46 6.76 -2.30
C ARG A 58 5.53 7.63 -1.64
N PHE A 59 6.19 8.50 -2.39
CA PHE A 59 7.11 9.50 -1.83
C PHE A 59 6.41 10.40 -0.80
N SER A 60 5.25 10.95 -1.13
CA SER A 60 4.50 11.83 -0.20
C SER A 60 3.91 11.05 0.97
N HIS A 61 3.45 9.82 0.74
CA HIS A 61 2.98 8.92 1.79
C HIS A 61 4.09 8.57 2.78
N SER A 62 5.24 8.09 2.31
CA SER A 62 6.37 7.72 3.18
C SER A 62 6.87 8.89 4.04
N LEU A 63 6.82 10.12 3.51
CA LEU A 63 7.10 11.34 4.29
C LEU A 63 6.05 11.57 5.38
N GLY A 64 4.78 11.33 5.08
CA GLY A 64 3.69 11.46 6.06
C GLY A 64 3.79 10.41 7.16
N VAL A 65 4.08 9.15 6.81
CA VAL A 65 4.34 8.07 7.78
C VAL A 65 5.52 8.45 8.70
N TYR A 66 6.61 8.93 8.11
CA TYR A 66 7.74 9.44 8.90
C TYR A 66 7.29 10.54 9.89
N GLU A 67 6.49 11.51 9.47
CA GLU A 67 6.03 12.60 10.35
C GLU A 67 5.17 12.08 11.50
N ILE A 68 4.27 11.14 11.25
CA ILE A 68 3.47 10.51 12.32
C ILE A 68 4.38 9.76 13.29
N VAL A 69 5.33 8.95 12.79
CA VAL A 69 6.30 8.24 13.64
C VAL A 69 7.14 9.24 14.45
N ARG A 70 7.66 10.30 13.81
CA ARG A 70 8.41 11.36 14.49
C ARG A 70 7.61 11.96 15.65
N ARG A 71 6.34 12.26 15.41
CA ARG A 71 5.44 12.78 16.45
C ARG A 71 5.21 11.75 17.56
N MET A 72 4.98 10.49 17.22
CA MET A 72 4.82 9.44 18.22
C MET A 72 6.03 9.33 19.15
N VAL A 73 7.26 9.32 18.61
CA VAL A 73 8.50 9.17 19.41
C VAL A 73 8.96 10.45 20.10
N SER A 74 8.36 11.61 19.81
CA SER A 74 8.72 12.90 20.43
C SER A 74 7.61 13.52 21.29
N GLU A 75 6.34 13.21 21.03
CA GLU A 75 5.19 13.88 21.64
C GLU A 75 4.35 12.94 22.54
N VAL A 76 4.42 11.59 22.35
CA VAL A 76 3.69 10.63 23.18
C VAL A 76 4.54 10.23 24.38
N PRO A 77 4.20 10.68 25.62
CA PRO A 77 5.11 10.56 26.78
C PRO A 77 5.55 9.13 27.08
N ASP A 78 4.65 8.15 27.00
CA ASP A 78 4.96 6.75 27.28
C ASP A 78 5.95 6.18 26.23
N ILE A 79 5.80 6.56 24.94
CA ILE A 79 6.71 6.14 23.86
C ILE A 79 8.07 6.82 24.03
N VAL A 80 8.07 8.13 24.31
CA VAL A 80 9.32 8.88 24.58
C VAL A 80 10.13 8.24 25.70
N ALA A 81 9.47 7.80 26.77
CA ALA A 81 10.12 7.20 27.94
C ALA A 81 10.57 5.74 27.71
N ALA A 82 9.87 4.99 26.84
CA ALA A 82 10.14 3.58 26.60
C ALA A 82 11.27 3.32 25.59
N LEU A 83 11.51 4.27 24.67
CA LEU A 83 12.45 4.09 23.56
C LEU A 83 13.79 4.77 23.84
N SER A 84 14.88 4.04 23.56
CA SER A 84 16.21 4.64 23.49
C SER A 84 16.32 5.60 22.29
N GLU A 85 17.30 6.51 22.32
CA GLU A 85 17.55 7.41 21.19
C GLU A 85 17.86 6.64 19.89
N ARG A 86 18.47 5.45 19.99
CA ARG A 86 18.70 4.57 18.85
C ARG A 86 17.38 4.00 18.31
N ASP A 87 16.51 3.48 19.20
CA ASP A 87 15.21 2.96 18.80
C ASP A 87 14.35 4.01 18.08
N LYS A 88 14.35 5.27 18.60
CA LYS A 88 13.63 6.39 17.98
C LYS A 88 14.10 6.64 16.56
N VAL A 89 15.42 6.64 16.31
CA VAL A 89 15.96 6.88 14.96
C VAL A 89 15.67 5.70 14.04
N VAL A 90 15.84 4.46 14.53
CA VAL A 90 15.54 3.24 13.77
C VAL A 90 14.07 3.20 13.36
N VAL A 91 13.12 3.49 14.25
CA VAL A 91 11.69 3.45 13.91
C VAL A 91 11.29 4.59 12.99
N MET A 92 11.90 5.78 13.12
CA MET A 92 11.69 6.88 12.18
C MET A 92 12.20 6.53 10.78
N ALA A 93 13.38 5.89 10.68
CA ALA A 93 13.90 5.39 9.41
C ALA A 93 13.04 4.27 8.84
N ALA A 94 12.55 3.34 9.67
CA ALA A 94 11.64 2.29 9.23
C ALA A 94 10.32 2.85 8.68
N GLY A 95 9.70 3.82 9.36
CA GLY A 95 8.49 4.50 8.86
C GLY A 95 8.73 5.26 7.55
N LEU A 96 9.92 5.86 7.36
CA LEU A 96 10.28 6.52 6.10
C LEU A 96 10.46 5.51 4.95
N LEU A 97 11.06 4.35 5.22
CA LEU A 97 11.61 3.44 4.21
C LEU A 97 10.77 2.18 3.98
N HIS A 98 9.65 1.98 4.70
CA HIS A 98 8.86 0.74 4.65
C HIS A 98 8.36 0.40 3.25
N ASP A 99 8.05 1.40 2.44
CA ASP A 99 7.45 1.31 1.11
C ASP A 99 8.45 1.37 -0.07
N LEU A 100 9.76 1.37 0.19
CA LEU A 100 10.79 1.45 -0.88
C LEU A 100 10.64 0.36 -1.94
N GLY A 101 10.15 -0.81 -1.54
CA GLY A 101 10.02 -1.98 -2.39
C GLY A 101 8.77 -2.02 -3.26
N HIS A 102 7.89 -1.03 -3.23
CA HIS A 102 6.76 -1.01 -4.13
C HIS A 102 7.16 -0.83 -5.60
N GLY A 103 6.51 -1.62 -6.46
CA GLY A 103 6.56 -1.47 -7.91
C GLY A 103 5.44 -0.60 -8.48
N PRO A 104 5.43 -0.36 -9.80
CA PRO A 104 4.37 0.38 -10.46
C PRO A 104 3.01 -0.32 -10.27
N TYR A 105 1.95 0.47 -10.10
CA TYR A 105 0.58 -0.04 -9.85
C TYR A 105 0.44 -0.85 -8.54
N SER A 106 1.41 -0.76 -7.63
CA SER A 106 1.34 -1.31 -6.25
C SER A 106 0.93 -2.79 -6.21
N HIS A 107 -0.16 -3.14 -5.54
CA HIS A 107 -0.56 -4.53 -5.33
C HIS A 107 -0.96 -5.28 -6.62
N ALA A 108 -1.46 -4.57 -7.65
CA ALA A 108 -1.72 -5.18 -8.96
C ALA A 108 -0.43 -5.70 -9.61
N PHE A 109 0.69 -4.99 -9.43
CA PHE A 109 2.01 -5.42 -9.87
C PHE A 109 2.51 -6.65 -9.10
N GLU A 110 2.34 -6.66 -7.79
CA GLU A 110 2.77 -7.78 -6.93
C GLU A 110 2.07 -9.09 -7.30
N SER A 111 0.76 -9.03 -7.54
CA SER A 111 -0.02 -10.21 -7.94
C SER A 111 0.40 -10.78 -9.30
N VAL A 112 0.85 -9.91 -10.22
CA VAL A 112 1.35 -10.30 -11.55
C VAL A 112 2.76 -10.88 -11.49
N THR A 113 3.64 -10.30 -10.65
CA THR A 113 5.07 -10.63 -10.62
C THR A 113 5.44 -11.60 -9.51
N ASN A 114 4.51 -11.88 -8.61
CA ASN A 114 4.72 -12.67 -7.39
C ASN A 114 5.87 -12.09 -6.54
N THR A 115 5.94 -10.75 -6.44
CA THR A 115 6.87 -10.03 -5.58
C THR A 115 6.15 -9.55 -4.32
N ALA A 116 6.85 -9.51 -3.19
CA ALA A 116 6.36 -8.90 -1.96
C ALA A 116 7.13 -7.60 -1.73
N HIS A 117 6.43 -6.46 -1.69
CA HIS A 117 7.08 -5.14 -1.54
C HIS A 117 7.87 -5.02 -0.24
N GLU A 118 7.40 -5.61 0.85
CA GLU A 118 8.10 -5.62 2.13
C GLU A 118 9.48 -6.29 2.02
N GLU A 119 9.56 -7.42 1.30
CA GLU A 119 10.83 -8.11 1.08
C GLU A 119 11.77 -7.28 0.19
N TYR A 120 11.24 -6.64 -0.87
CA TYR A 120 12.04 -5.73 -1.70
C TYR A 120 12.47 -4.48 -0.93
N SER A 121 11.64 -3.92 -0.04
CA SER A 121 12.05 -2.84 0.87
C SER A 121 13.24 -3.27 1.72
N CYS A 122 13.15 -4.44 2.32
CA CYS A 122 14.24 -4.99 3.13
C CYS A 122 15.51 -5.27 2.32
N ARG A 123 15.38 -5.81 1.11
CA ARG A 123 16.53 -6.02 0.20
C ARG A 123 17.21 -4.70 -0.16
N ILE A 124 16.44 -3.66 -0.49
CA ILE A 124 16.97 -2.32 -0.77
C ILE A 124 17.70 -1.74 0.43
N ILE A 125 17.22 -2.01 1.64
CA ILE A 125 17.82 -1.51 2.90
C ILE A 125 19.09 -2.29 3.28
N GLU A 126 19.20 -3.59 2.95
CA GLU A 126 20.28 -4.48 3.43
C GLU A 126 21.34 -4.79 2.37
N GLU A 127 21.00 -4.80 1.06
CA GLU A 127 21.96 -5.07 -0.02
C GLU A 127 22.83 -3.81 -0.33
N ASP A 128 23.77 -3.89 -1.26
CA ASP A 128 24.68 -2.77 -1.58
C ASP A 128 23.96 -1.63 -2.33
N THR A 129 23.26 -0.80 -1.58
CA THR A 129 22.58 0.40 -2.08
C THR A 129 23.09 1.68 -1.40
N ASP A 130 22.65 2.84 -1.91
CA ASP A 130 22.89 4.12 -1.25
C ASP A 130 22.21 4.20 0.13
N VAL A 131 21.01 3.64 0.27
CA VAL A 131 20.26 3.58 1.53
C VAL A 131 21.02 2.79 2.59
N THR A 132 21.53 1.61 2.24
CA THR A 132 22.30 0.73 3.13
C THR A 132 23.54 1.45 3.66
N ARG A 133 24.26 2.16 2.78
CA ARG A 133 25.47 2.93 3.16
C ARG A 133 25.11 4.08 4.09
N ILE A 134 24.09 4.88 3.77
CA ILE A 134 23.63 6.00 4.60
C ILE A 134 23.29 5.52 6.03
N LEU A 135 22.52 4.44 6.14
CA LEU A 135 22.10 3.91 7.46
C LEU A 135 23.29 3.38 8.27
N ASN A 136 24.19 2.61 7.65
CA ASN A 136 25.33 2.01 8.34
C ASN A 136 26.44 3.02 8.67
N ASP A 137 26.59 4.09 7.87
CA ASP A 137 27.49 5.21 8.17
C ASP A 137 26.98 6.01 9.39
N ALA A 138 25.65 6.17 9.52
CA ALA A 138 25.07 6.84 10.69
C ALA A 138 25.24 6.03 11.98
N ALA A 139 25.10 4.71 11.91
CA ALA A 139 25.40 3.81 13.01
C ALA A 139 25.61 2.37 12.51
N PRO A 140 26.69 1.68 12.90
CA PRO A 140 26.95 0.30 12.47
C PRO A 140 25.76 -0.63 12.74
N GLY A 141 25.33 -1.38 11.70
CA GLY A 141 24.22 -2.34 11.76
C GLY A 141 22.82 -1.73 11.73
N MET A 142 22.69 -0.42 11.52
CA MET A 142 21.39 0.26 11.52
C MET A 142 20.50 -0.20 10.35
N ALA A 143 21.06 -0.47 9.18
CA ALA A 143 20.31 -0.99 8.05
C ALA A 143 19.55 -2.28 8.41
N LYS A 144 20.24 -3.22 9.06
CA LYS A 144 19.60 -4.46 9.52
C LYS A 144 18.50 -4.20 10.56
N GLU A 145 18.73 -3.31 11.52
CA GLU A 145 17.72 -2.99 12.53
C GLU A 145 16.45 -2.39 11.91
N VAL A 146 16.62 -1.52 10.91
CA VAL A 146 15.48 -0.94 10.16
C VAL A 146 14.72 -2.02 9.37
N ALA A 147 15.42 -2.90 8.68
CA ALA A 147 14.80 -4.02 7.97
C ALA A 147 14.10 -5.00 8.93
N ASP A 148 14.69 -5.29 10.09
CA ASP A 148 14.07 -6.13 11.13
C ASP A 148 12.78 -5.54 11.70
N VAL A 149 12.66 -4.21 11.77
CA VAL A 149 11.39 -3.53 12.15
C VAL A 149 10.31 -3.77 11.07
N ILE A 150 10.65 -3.61 9.80
CA ILE A 150 9.74 -3.81 8.67
C ILE A 150 9.29 -5.28 8.59
N ARG A 151 10.19 -6.24 8.80
CA ARG A 151 9.89 -7.69 8.81
C ARG A 151 9.19 -8.17 10.08
N HIS A 152 8.97 -7.32 11.09
CA HIS A 152 8.46 -7.72 12.41
C HIS A 152 9.34 -8.75 13.13
N THR A 153 10.64 -8.77 12.88
CA THR A 153 11.62 -9.67 13.49
C THR A 153 12.54 -8.98 14.49
N GLY A 154 12.35 -7.68 14.71
CA GLY A 154 13.14 -6.86 15.60
C GLY A 154 13.01 -7.25 17.06
N ARG A 155 14.05 -6.96 17.87
CA ARG A 155 14.08 -7.26 19.31
C ARG A 155 13.02 -6.53 20.12
N ASN A 156 12.61 -5.34 19.66
CA ASN A 156 11.60 -4.52 20.30
C ASN A 156 10.33 -4.50 19.43
N PRO A 157 9.29 -5.29 19.75
CA PRO A 157 8.08 -5.39 18.97
C PRO A 157 7.29 -4.07 18.91
N LEU A 158 7.54 -3.15 19.85
CA LEU A 158 6.90 -1.83 19.85
C LEU A 158 7.25 -1.03 18.60
N LEU A 159 8.47 -1.16 18.07
CA LEU A 159 8.90 -0.44 16.87
C LEU A 159 8.07 -0.86 15.65
N SER A 160 7.86 -2.16 15.47
CA SER A 160 7.01 -2.68 14.39
C SER A 160 5.55 -2.26 14.56
N GLN A 161 5.01 -2.25 15.81
CA GLN A 161 3.65 -1.80 16.06
C GLN A 161 3.43 -0.32 15.73
N ILE A 162 4.44 0.52 15.90
CA ILE A 162 4.38 1.95 15.55
C ILE A 162 4.28 2.12 14.03
N VAL A 163 4.99 1.33 13.24
CA VAL A 163 5.05 1.45 11.78
C VAL A 163 3.91 0.71 11.10
N SER A 164 3.67 -0.56 11.48
CA SER A 164 2.70 -1.44 10.83
C SER A 164 1.99 -2.34 11.86
N SER A 165 0.74 -2.00 12.18
CA SER A 165 -0.16 -2.75 13.07
C SER A 165 -1.62 -2.49 12.71
N GLN A 166 -2.59 -2.58 13.63
CA GLN A 166 -3.98 -2.18 13.37
C GLN A 166 -4.23 -0.68 13.60
N LEU A 167 -3.40 -0.03 14.40
CA LEU A 167 -3.45 1.40 14.68
C LEU A 167 -2.02 1.97 14.60
N ASP A 168 -1.54 2.13 13.40
CA ASP A 168 -0.16 2.44 13.06
C ASP A 168 -0.02 3.73 12.23
N ALA A 169 1.22 4.14 12.04
CA ALA A 169 1.54 5.35 11.30
C ALA A 169 1.22 5.22 9.80
N ASP A 170 1.43 4.05 9.22
CA ASP A 170 1.16 3.77 7.81
C ASP A 170 -0.34 3.98 7.49
N ARG A 171 -1.23 3.27 8.20
CA ARG A 171 -2.68 3.40 8.01
C ARG A 171 -3.21 4.78 8.33
N MET A 172 -2.70 5.43 9.37
CA MET A 172 -3.11 6.79 9.71
C MET A 172 -2.77 7.79 8.60
N ASP A 173 -1.61 7.67 7.96
CA ASP A 173 -1.28 8.56 6.84
C ASP A 173 -2.10 8.24 5.61
N TYR A 174 -2.11 6.98 5.13
CA TYR A 174 -2.75 6.70 3.85
C TYR A 174 -4.25 6.97 3.88
N LEU A 175 -4.97 6.69 4.96
CA LEU A 175 -6.41 6.99 5.05
C LEU A 175 -6.69 8.48 4.87
N LEU A 176 -5.96 9.34 5.57
CA LEU A 176 -6.11 10.80 5.45
C LEU A 176 -5.66 11.31 4.08
N ARG A 177 -4.53 10.81 3.59
CA ARG A 177 -3.94 11.24 2.32
C ARG A 177 -4.78 10.80 1.13
N ASP A 178 -5.19 9.55 1.10
CA ASP A 178 -6.04 9.02 0.03
C ASP A 178 -7.39 9.71 0.00
N ALA A 179 -8.02 9.97 1.16
CA ALA A 179 -9.25 10.75 1.23
C ALA A 179 -9.06 12.17 0.66
N TYR A 180 -7.97 12.84 1.02
CA TYR A 180 -7.66 14.17 0.51
C TYR A 180 -7.51 14.18 -1.02
N PHE A 181 -6.70 13.28 -1.57
CA PHE A 181 -6.41 13.26 -3.01
C PHE A 181 -7.52 12.65 -3.86
N THR A 182 -8.34 11.74 -3.32
CA THR A 182 -9.55 11.27 -4.01
C THR A 182 -10.71 12.26 -3.92
N GLY A 183 -10.63 13.25 -3.04
CA GLY A 183 -11.69 14.22 -2.77
C GLY A 183 -12.86 13.64 -1.98
N THR A 184 -12.68 12.46 -1.35
CA THR A 184 -13.69 11.82 -0.51
C THR A 184 -13.61 12.34 0.93
N LYS A 185 -14.72 12.21 1.69
CA LYS A 185 -14.78 12.58 3.10
C LYS A 185 -14.75 11.35 4.04
N TYR A 186 -14.65 10.18 3.46
CA TYR A 186 -14.76 8.91 4.20
C TYR A 186 -13.54 8.61 5.08
N GLY A 187 -12.33 9.03 4.67
CA GLY A 187 -11.09 8.73 5.38
C GLY A 187 -10.73 9.74 6.48
N GLU A 188 -11.58 10.73 6.76
CA GLU A 188 -11.31 11.72 7.81
C GLU A 188 -11.58 11.14 9.21
N PHE A 189 -10.62 11.29 10.13
CA PHE A 189 -10.73 10.91 11.53
C PHE A 189 -9.84 11.80 12.41
N ASP A 190 -10.07 11.80 13.73
CA ASP A 190 -9.32 12.62 14.68
C ASP A 190 -7.99 11.95 15.09
N MET A 191 -6.98 12.05 14.21
CA MET A 191 -5.63 11.56 14.45
C MET A 191 -5.00 12.21 15.70
N GLU A 192 -5.22 13.50 15.92
CA GLU A 192 -4.69 14.21 17.09
C GLU A 192 -5.17 13.59 18.39
N ARG A 193 -6.45 13.23 18.45
CA ARG A 193 -7.03 12.56 19.60
C ARG A 193 -6.46 11.16 19.80
N ILE A 194 -6.24 10.41 18.71
CA ILE A 194 -5.60 9.10 18.77
C ILE A 194 -4.21 9.25 19.38
N LEU A 195 -3.33 10.07 18.81
CA LEU A 195 -1.95 10.27 19.29
C LEU A 195 -1.91 10.68 20.78
N ARG A 196 -2.75 11.60 21.21
CA ARG A 196 -2.84 12.04 22.61
C ARG A 196 -3.29 10.95 23.57
N THR A 197 -4.02 9.94 23.10
CA THR A 197 -4.53 8.85 23.94
C THR A 197 -3.72 7.56 23.85
N LEU A 198 -2.74 7.47 22.95
CA LEU A 198 -1.79 6.35 22.91
C LEU A 198 -1.01 6.22 24.19
N ARG A 199 -0.81 4.98 24.64
CA ARG A 199 -0.01 4.60 25.81
C ARG A 199 0.74 3.31 25.53
N ILE A 200 1.64 2.95 26.43
CA ILE A 200 2.34 1.66 26.40
C ILE A 200 1.93 0.83 27.61
N GLU A 201 1.60 -0.41 27.39
CA GLU A 201 1.37 -1.42 28.41
C GLU A 201 2.57 -2.35 28.51
N ASN A 202 3.02 -2.60 29.75
CA ASN A 202 4.14 -3.50 30.07
C ASN A 202 5.43 -3.26 29.24
N GLY A 203 5.65 -2.02 28.77
CA GLY A 203 6.83 -1.61 28.01
C GLY A 203 6.91 -2.18 26.57
N ARG A 204 5.88 -2.88 26.08
CA ARG A 204 5.96 -3.63 24.79
C ARG A 204 4.75 -3.54 23.90
N GLN A 205 3.62 -3.03 24.39
CA GLN A 205 2.36 -3.06 23.64
C GLN A 205 1.73 -1.66 23.57
N LEU A 206 1.39 -1.23 22.37
CA LEU A 206 0.59 -0.03 22.19
C LEU A 206 -0.84 -0.29 22.65
N VAL A 207 -1.37 0.65 23.43
CA VAL A 207 -2.75 0.65 23.91
C VAL A 207 -3.31 2.06 23.80
N VAL A 208 -4.63 2.17 23.75
CA VAL A 208 -5.34 3.44 23.74
C VAL A 208 -6.06 3.62 25.09
N LYS A 209 -6.02 4.81 25.68
CA LYS A 209 -6.86 5.11 26.84
C LYS A 209 -8.35 4.99 26.49
N GLN A 210 -9.17 4.56 27.42
CA GLN A 210 -10.64 4.50 27.24
C GLN A 210 -11.24 5.82 26.68
N SER A 211 -10.67 6.96 27.05
CA SER A 211 -11.10 8.27 26.54
C SER A 211 -10.82 8.51 25.05
N GLY A 212 -10.05 7.63 24.39
CA GLY A 212 -9.74 7.65 22.96
C GLY A 212 -10.64 6.71 22.13
N VAL A 213 -11.46 5.87 22.74
CA VAL A 213 -12.26 4.84 22.06
C VAL A 213 -13.05 5.42 20.88
N TYR A 214 -13.77 6.51 21.06
CA TYR A 214 -14.56 7.13 19.98
C TYR A 214 -13.74 7.63 18.79
N ALA A 215 -12.50 8.07 19.03
CA ALA A 215 -11.61 8.45 17.92
C ALA A 215 -11.13 7.21 17.15
N VAL A 216 -10.89 6.10 17.85
CA VAL A 216 -10.53 4.82 17.21
C VAL A 216 -11.73 4.20 16.49
N GLU A 217 -12.94 4.29 17.05
CA GLU A 217 -14.18 3.90 16.34
C GLU A 217 -14.30 4.65 15.00
N ASN A 218 -14.11 5.96 15.03
CA ASN A 218 -14.15 6.77 13.81
C ASN A 218 -13.07 6.36 12.80
N TYR A 219 -11.85 6.08 13.27
CA TYR A 219 -10.76 5.55 12.43
C TYR A 219 -11.14 4.20 11.78
N ILE A 220 -11.73 3.26 12.52
CA ILE A 220 -12.18 1.98 11.97
C ILE A 220 -13.31 2.17 10.94
N MET A 221 -14.24 3.08 11.21
CA MET A 221 -15.31 3.43 10.27
C MET A 221 -14.76 4.11 9.01
N SER A 222 -13.80 5.02 9.15
CA SER A 222 -13.12 5.66 8.01
C SER A 222 -12.44 4.61 7.13
N ARG A 223 -11.73 3.67 7.74
CA ARG A 223 -11.11 2.55 7.03
C ARG A 223 -12.16 1.70 6.30
N TYR A 224 -13.27 1.34 6.96
CA TYR A 224 -14.37 0.59 6.35
C TYR A 224 -14.90 1.29 5.08
N HIS A 225 -15.21 2.58 5.18
CA HIS A 225 -15.75 3.32 4.06
C HIS A 225 -14.74 3.52 2.92
N MET A 226 -13.46 3.81 3.23
CA MET A 226 -12.42 3.96 2.23
C MET A 226 -12.22 2.68 1.42
N TYR A 227 -12.29 1.50 2.06
CA TYR A 227 -12.20 0.23 1.35
C TYR A 227 -13.32 0.08 0.33
N TRP A 228 -14.59 0.27 0.72
CA TRP A 228 -15.71 0.11 -0.19
C TRP A 228 -15.79 1.20 -1.27
N GLN A 229 -15.51 2.42 -0.91
CA GLN A 229 -15.69 3.54 -1.83
C GLN A 229 -14.48 3.77 -2.74
N VAL A 230 -13.27 3.49 -2.28
CA VAL A 230 -12.04 3.83 -3.00
C VAL A 230 -11.30 2.58 -3.46
N TYR A 231 -10.86 1.73 -2.52
CA TYR A 231 -9.94 0.64 -2.87
C TYR A 231 -10.62 -0.50 -3.62
N TYR A 232 -11.87 -0.82 -3.28
CA TYR A 232 -12.66 -1.85 -3.98
C TYR A 232 -13.60 -1.29 -5.04
N HIS A 233 -13.36 -0.06 -5.50
CA HIS A 233 -14.19 0.51 -6.56
C HIS A 233 -14.11 -0.35 -7.82
N PRO A 234 -15.27 -0.77 -8.42
CA PRO A 234 -15.26 -1.73 -9.52
C PRO A 234 -14.43 -1.30 -10.73
N THR A 235 -14.36 0.00 -11.04
CA THR A 235 -13.54 0.50 -12.14
C THR A 235 -12.04 0.38 -11.87
N ALA A 236 -11.59 0.54 -10.60
CA ALA A 236 -10.19 0.29 -10.24
C ALA A 236 -9.86 -1.21 -10.40
N ARG A 237 -10.74 -2.09 -9.91
CA ARG A 237 -10.64 -3.55 -10.10
C ARG A 237 -10.65 -3.95 -11.59
N SER A 238 -11.45 -3.25 -12.41
CA SER A 238 -11.45 -3.45 -13.86
C SER A 238 -10.10 -3.16 -14.50
N PHE A 239 -9.42 -2.10 -14.08
CA PHE A 239 -8.04 -1.81 -14.52
C PHE A 239 -7.09 -2.96 -14.15
N GLU A 240 -7.16 -3.47 -12.93
CA GLU A 240 -6.35 -4.61 -12.48
C GLU A 240 -6.63 -5.87 -13.30
N CYS A 241 -7.90 -6.16 -13.62
CA CYS A 241 -8.25 -7.29 -14.49
C CYS A 241 -7.63 -7.16 -15.88
N VAL A 242 -7.67 -5.98 -16.50
CA VAL A 242 -7.04 -5.74 -17.81
C VAL A 242 -5.51 -5.89 -17.72
N LEU A 243 -4.91 -5.36 -16.65
CA LEU A 243 -3.48 -5.49 -16.40
C LEU A 243 -3.05 -6.95 -16.25
N HIS A 244 -3.79 -7.73 -15.45
CA HIS A 244 -3.54 -9.16 -15.25
C HIS A 244 -3.67 -9.95 -16.57
N ALA A 245 -4.68 -9.65 -17.38
CA ALA A 245 -4.86 -10.29 -18.69
C ALA A 245 -3.70 -9.98 -19.63
N LEU A 246 -3.25 -8.71 -19.68
CA LEU A 246 -2.09 -8.30 -20.47
C LEU A 246 -0.84 -9.06 -20.04
N PHE A 247 -0.52 -9.06 -18.74
CA PHE A 247 0.67 -9.74 -18.24
C PHE A 247 0.62 -11.27 -18.39
N ARG A 248 -0.57 -11.88 -18.32
CA ARG A 248 -0.75 -13.31 -18.68
C ARG A 248 -0.29 -13.55 -20.12
N ARG A 249 -0.78 -12.76 -21.07
CA ARG A 249 -0.41 -12.90 -22.47
C ARG A 249 1.09 -12.63 -22.70
N LEU A 250 1.64 -11.63 -22.05
CA LEU A 250 3.08 -11.34 -22.13
C LEU A 250 3.95 -12.49 -21.61
N LYS A 251 3.55 -13.16 -20.52
CA LYS A 251 4.26 -14.35 -20.00
C LYS A 251 4.26 -15.51 -21.00
N GLU A 252 3.15 -15.74 -21.69
CA GLU A 252 3.04 -16.77 -22.72
C GLU A 252 3.95 -16.47 -23.91
N LEU A 253 3.91 -15.22 -24.41
CA LEU A 253 4.77 -14.79 -25.51
C LEU A 253 6.26 -14.84 -25.16
N TYR A 254 6.61 -14.47 -23.92
CA TYR A 254 8.00 -14.57 -23.43
C TYR A 254 8.49 -16.02 -23.36
N ALA A 255 7.61 -16.94 -22.96
CA ALA A 255 7.96 -18.37 -22.92
C ALA A 255 8.17 -18.96 -24.32
N ASP A 256 7.46 -18.44 -25.33
CA ASP A 256 7.60 -18.83 -26.74
C ASP A 256 8.87 -18.19 -27.37
N ASP A 257 8.99 -16.86 -27.26
CA ASP A 257 10.12 -16.11 -27.79
C ASP A 257 10.34 -14.80 -27.00
N PRO A 258 11.36 -14.71 -26.14
CA PRO A 258 11.65 -13.50 -25.38
C PRO A 258 11.88 -12.24 -26.22
N SER A 259 12.30 -12.39 -27.49
CA SER A 259 12.58 -11.23 -28.37
C SER A 259 11.33 -10.46 -28.79
N LYS A 260 10.15 -11.07 -28.63
CA LYS A 260 8.85 -10.44 -28.91
C LYS A 260 8.42 -9.40 -27.88
N LEU A 261 9.13 -9.28 -26.76
CA LEU A 261 8.77 -8.36 -25.69
C LEU A 261 9.74 -7.19 -25.55
N ILE A 262 9.21 -6.06 -25.08
CA ILE A 262 10.00 -4.90 -24.70
C ILE A 262 10.83 -5.26 -23.47
N GLY A 263 12.14 -5.00 -23.51
CA GLY A 263 13.10 -5.42 -22.49
C GLY A 263 12.77 -5.00 -21.06
N ILE A 264 12.04 -3.88 -20.88
CA ILE A 264 11.61 -3.43 -19.55
C ILE A 264 10.66 -4.43 -18.86
N PHE A 265 9.93 -5.22 -19.61
CA PHE A 265 9.02 -6.24 -19.05
C PHE A 265 9.66 -7.61 -18.86
N HIS A 266 10.87 -7.85 -19.38
CA HIS A 266 11.55 -9.14 -19.18
C HIS A 266 11.67 -9.53 -17.70
N PRO A 267 12.09 -8.62 -16.77
CA PRO A 267 12.17 -8.97 -15.36
C PRO A 267 10.81 -9.38 -14.74
N LEU A 268 9.71 -8.84 -15.28
CA LEU A 268 8.35 -9.06 -14.74
C LEU A 268 7.71 -10.37 -15.20
N VAL A 269 8.15 -10.89 -16.35
CA VAL A 269 7.55 -12.09 -16.96
C VAL A 269 8.43 -13.33 -16.84
N LYS A 270 9.73 -13.15 -16.58
CA LYS A 270 10.64 -14.28 -16.28
C LYS A 270 10.33 -14.83 -14.88
N ASN A 271 10.52 -16.12 -14.71
CA ASN A 271 10.44 -16.75 -13.40
C ASN A 271 11.68 -16.39 -12.54
N GLY A 272 11.47 -16.10 -11.26
CA GLY A 272 12.53 -15.87 -10.29
C GLY A 272 12.59 -14.43 -9.77
N PRO A 273 13.47 -14.17 -8.80
CA PRO A 273 13.60 -12.84 -8.20
C PRO A 273 14.18 -11.83 -9.21
N ILE A 274 13.69 -10.61 -9.13
CA ILE A 274 14.18 -9.48 -9.93
C ILE A 274 15.41 -8.89 -9.23
N GLY A 275 16.50 -8.65 -9.97
CA GLY A 275 17.68 -7.96 -9.46
C GLY A 275 17.38 -6.49 -9.11
N LEU A 276 18.07 -5.92 -8.11
CA LEU A 276 17.79 -4.55 -7.67
C LEU A 276 18.00 -3.51 -8.78
N ASP A 277 19.01 -3.68 -9.64
CA ASP A 277 19.25 -2.75 -10.76
C ASP A 277 18.11 -2.76 -11.78
N GLU A 278 17.54 -3.94 -12.06
CA GLU A 278 16.37 -4.08 -12.93
C GLU A 278 15.13 -3.51 -12.23
N TYR A 279 14.97 -3.80 -10.94
CA TYR A 279 13.82 -3.34 -10.12
C TYR A 279 13.81 -1.82 -9.99
N PHE A 280 14.95 -1.19 -9.83
CA PHE A 280 15.07 0.27 -9.75
C PHE A 280 14.49 1.00 -10.96
N ARG A 281 14.56 0.39 -12.15
CA ARG A 281 14.06 0.96 -13.42
C ARG A 281 12.55 0.82 -13.61
N LEU A 282 11.91 -0.01 -12.77
CA LEU A 282 10.47 -0.26 -12.86
C LEU A 282 9.69 0.79 -12.08
N ASP A 283 8.99 1.65 -12.81
CA ASP A 283 8.07 2.66 -12.27
C ASP A 283 6.93 2.92 -13.28
N GLU A 284 5.93 3.74 -12.91
CA GLU A 284 4.82 4.00 -13.82
C GLU A 284 5.22 4.77 -15.09
N SER A 285 6.31 5.54 -15.05
CA SER A 285 6.80 6.24 -16.26
C SER A 285 7.33 5.24 -17.28
N SER A 286 8.14 4.27 -16.82
CA SER A 286 8.69 3.23 -17.68
C SER A 286 7.59 2.27 -18.19
N CYS A 287 6.62 1.92 -17.33
CA CYS A 287 5.48 1.09 -17.71
C CYS A 287 4.55 1.83 -18.69
N GLY A 288 4.29 3.11 -18.46
CA GLY A 288 3.46 3.93 -19.36
C GLY A 288 4.03 4.00 -20.76
N TYR A 289 5.35 4.22 -20.88
CA TYR A 289 6.03 4.15 -22.18
C TYR A 289 5.90 2.75 -22.81
N ALA A 290 6.10 1.72 -22.03
CA ALA A 290 6.00 0.35 -22.54
C ALA A 290 4.58 -0.01 -22.99
N PHE A 291 3.53 0.44 -22.32
CA PHE A 291 2.14 0.24 -22.77
C PHE A 291 1.85 0.97 -24.09
N ASP A 292 2.44 2.15 -24.33
CA ASP A 292 2.29 2.83 -25.62
C ASP A 292 2.95 2.05 -26.77
N GLU A 293 4.12 1.44 -26.51
CA GLU A 293 4.77 0.54 -27.48
C GLU A 293 3.96 -0.76 -27.69
N LEU A 294 3.46 -1.38 -26.62
CA LEU A 294 2.62 -2.59 -26.71
C LEU A 294 1.29 -2.34 -27.44
N ALA A 295 0.76 -1.12 -27.43
CA ALA A 295 -0.40 -0.73 -28.20
C ALA A 295 -0.17 -0.78 -29.74
N ARG A 296 1.07 -1.04 -30.18
CA ARG A 296 1.45 -1.26 -31.60
C ARG A 296 1.99 -2.67 -31.83
N HIS A 297 1.86 -3.56 -30.86
CA HIS A 297 2.38 -4.92 -30.92
C HIS A 297 1.69 -5.75 -32.01
N GLU A 298 2.41 -6.70 -32.62
CA GLU A 298 1.87 -7.59 -33.66
C GLU A 298 0.77 -8.52 -33.14
N ASP A 299 0.92 -9.03 -31.89
CA ASP A 299 -0.10 -9.85 -31.24
C ASP A 299 -1.36 -9.02 -30.95
N PRO A 300 -2.54 -9.42 -31.50
CA PRO A 300 -3.75 -8.61 -31.39
C PRO A 300 -4.29 -8.52 -29.95
N ILE A 301 -4.05 -9.51 -29.11
CA ILE A 301 -4.50 -9.52 -27.70
C ILE A 301 -3.66 -8.52 -26.91
N VAL A 302 -2.33 -8.57 -27.05
CA VAL A 302 -1.43 -7.61 -26.38
C VAL A 302 -1.76 -6.19 -26.81
N ARG A 303 -1.93 -5.96 -28.13
CA ARG A 303 -2.27 -4.63 -28.66
C ARG A 303 -3.58 -4.09 -28.07
N ASP A 304 -4.67 -4.86 -28.12
CA ASP A 304 -5.96 -4.41 -27.60
C ASP A 304 -5.93 -4.16 -26.08
N LEU A 305 -5.34 -5.06 -25.30
CA LEU A 305 -5.26 -4.88 -23.84
C LEU A 305 -4.39 -3.68 -23.46
N ALA A 306 -3.28 -3.44 -24.16
CA ALA A 306 -2.43 -2.28 -23.94
C ALA A 306 -3.16 -0.96 -24.33
N GLU A 307 -3.88 -0.93 -25.46
CA GLU A 307 -4.72 0.20 -25.83
C GLU A 307 -5.82 0.47 -24.78
N ARG A 308 -6.42 -0.57 -24.20
CA ARG A 308 -7.44 -0.42 -23.14
C ARG A 308 -6.86 0.28 -21.91
N ILE A 309 -5.65 -0.06 -21.51
CA ILE A 309 -4.95 0.60 -20.38
C ILE A 309 -4.64 2.05 -20.76
N ARG A 310 -3.98 2.29 -21.90
CA ARG A 310 -3.53 3.60 -22.36
C ARG A 310 -4.71 4.58 -22.55
N ASP A 311 -5.78 4.12 -23.20
CA ASP A 311 -6.92 4.96 -23.61
C ASP A 311 -8.08 4.91 -22.61
N ARG A 312 -7.89 4.24 -21.46
CA ARG A 312 -8.92 4.05 -20.42
C ARG A 312 -10.20 3.37 -20.95
N ARG A 313 -10.07 2.44 -21.89
CA ARG A 313 -11.19 1.61 -22.38
C ARG A 313 -11.36 0.36 -21.52
N LEU A 314 -11.54 0.55 -20.22
CA LEU A 314 -11.60 -0.50 -19.23
C LEU A 314 -12.83 -1.40 -19.41
N PHE A 315 -12.78 -2.59 -18.81
CA PHE A 315 -13.90 -3.53 -18.81
C PHE A 315 -15.10 -2.97 -18.04
N GLU A 316 -16.28 -3.31 -18.49
CA GLU A 316 -17.53 -3.18 -17.74
C GLU A 316 -17.62 -4.32 -16.71
N TYR A 317 -18.49 -4.18 -15.72
CA TYR A 317 -18.67 -5.17 -14.68
C TYR A 317 -20.14 -5.52 -14.45
N ALA A 318 -20.37 -6.72 -13.91
CA ALA A 318 -21.66 -7.19 -13.44
C ALA A 318 -21.48 -8.11 -12.24
N ASP A 319 -22.56 -8.38 -11.51
CA ASP A 319 -22.56 -9.37 -10.45
C ASP A 319 -22.23 -10.76 -11.02
N SER A 320 -21.40 -11.49 -10.31
CA SER A 320 -20.91 -12.82 -10.70
C SER A 320 -21.98 -13.88 -10.44
N THR A 321 -23.00 -13.96 -11.30
CA THR A 321 -23.97 -15.06 -11.29
C THR A 321 -23.69 -16.08 -12.39
N PRO A 322 -24.03 -17.37 -12.21
CA PRO A 322 -23.84 -18.39 -13.24
C PRO A 322 -24.47 -18.02 -14.61
N GLU A 323 -25.67 -17.43 -14.57
CA GLU A 323 -26.43 -17.02 -15.76
C GLU A 323 -25.69 -15.88 -16.49
N LYS A 324 -25.19 -14.88 -15.74
CA LYS A 324 -24.49 -13.73 -16.32
C LYS A 324 -23.13 -14.17 -16.88
N ILE A 325 -22.42 -15.05 -16.21
CA ILE A 325 -21.16 -15.63 -16.70
C ILE A 325 -21.41 -16.34 -18.07
N ALA A 326 -22.39 -17.24 -18.13
CA ALA A 326 -22.71 -17.96 -19.36
C ALA A 326 -23.13 -17.03 -20.52
N GLN A 327 -23.90 -15.96 -20.22
CA GLN A 327 -24.26 -14.95 -21.19
C GLN A 327 -23.03 -14.23 -21.75
N VAL A 328 -22.10 -13.81 -20.86
CA VAL A 328 -20.89 -13.09 -21.26
C VAL A 328 -19.95 -14.01 -22.05
N GLU A 329 -19.75 -15.26 -21.62
CA GLU A 329 -18.92 -16.24 -22.35
C GLU A 329 -19.45 -16.47 -23.78
N LYS A 330 -20.77 -16.58 -23.95
CA LYS A 330 -21.38 -16.69 -25.26
C LYS A 330 -21.10 -15.47 -26.15
N LYS A 331 -21.31 -14.24 -25.61
CA LYS A 331 -21.07 -13.00 -26.35
C LYS A 331 -19.59 -12.82 -26.72
N LEU A 332 -18.68 -13.18 -25.83
CA LEU A 332 -17.23 -13.19 -26.11
C LEU A 332 -16.88 -14.14 -27.26
N ALA A 333 -17.44 -15.35 -27.27
CA ALA A 333 -17.24 -16.31 -28.34
C ALA A 333 -17.77 -15.81 -29.68
N GLU A 334 -18.96 -15.19 -29.71
CA GLU A 334 -19.57 -14.56 -30.90
C GLU A 334 -18.71 -13.39 -31.44
N ALA A 335 -18.04 -12.63 -30.51
CA ALA A 335 -17.13 -11.55 -30.87
C ALA A 335 -15.70 -12.02 -31.23
N GLY A 336 -15.40 -13.32 -31.10
CA GLY A 336 -14.07 -13.88 -31.34
C GLY A 336 -13.03 -13.49 -30.29
N LEU A 337 -13.48 -13.10 -29.08
CA LEU A 337 -12.62 -12.70 -27.95
C LEU A 337 -12.42 -13.89 -27.00
N PRO A 338 -11.18 -14.36 -26.79
CA PRO A 338 -10.90 -15.48 -25.87
C PRO A 338 -11.26 -15.11 -24.42
N ALA A 339 -12.16 -15.88 -23.81
CA ALA A 339 -12.64 -15.60 -22.44
C ALA A 339 -11.51 -15.60 -21.39
N GLU A 340 -10.41 -16.33 -21.61
CA GLU A 340 -9.24 -16.35 -20.73
C GLU A 340 -8.56 -14.99 -20.53
N TYR A 341 -8.69 -14.06 -21.50
CA TYR A 341 -8.16 -12.69 -21.41
C TYR A 341 -9.25 -11.63 -21.24
N TYR A 342 -10.48 -11.93 -21.66
CA TYR A 342 -11.57 -10.94 -21.73
C TYR A 342 -12.72 -11.18 -20.75
N LEU A 343 -12.61 -12.21 -19.89
CA LEU A 343 -13.50 -12.42 -18.75
C LEU A 343 -12.70 -12.43 -17.45
N GLY A 344 -12.59 -11.28 -16.82
CA GLY A 344 -12.03 -11.17 -15.47
C GLY A 344 -13.05 -11.65 -14.44
N ARG A 345 -12.57 -12.32 -13.39
CA ARG A 345 -13.37 -12.68 -12.22
C ARG A 345 -12.62 -12.18 -11.00
N ASP A 346 -13.31 -11.45 -10.14
CA ASP A 346 -12.72 -10.93 -8.93
C ASP A 346 -13.74 -10.97 -7.78
N SER A 347 -13.23 -11.32 -6.60
CA SER A 347 -13.99 -11.44 -5.38
C SER A 347 -13.26 -10.70 -4.29
N VAL A 348 -13.92 -9.75 -3.69
CA VAL A 348 -13.40 -9.03 -2.52
C VAL A 348 -14.28 -9.30 -1.32
N GLU A 349 -13.64 -9.71 -0.23
CA GLU A 349 -14.25 -9.83 1.08
C GLU A 349 -13.67 -8.74 1.97
N GLN A 350 -14.53 -8.00 2.64
CA GLN A 350 -14.06 -7.00 3.56
C GLN A 350 -14.37 -7.34 5.00
N ASN A 351 -13.31 -7.38 5.79
CA ASN A 351 -13.39 -7.23 7.21
C ASN A 351 -12.58 -5.98 7.62
N PRO A 352 -13.22 -4.87 7.98
CA PRO A 352 -12.54 -3.60 8.26
C PRO A 352 -11.65 -3.67 9.50
N TYR A 353 -11.91 -4.62 10.35
CA TYR A 353 -11.12 -4.93 11.53
C TYR A 353 -11.22 -6.43 11.82
N VAL A 354 -10.09 -7.13 11.70
CA VAL A 354 -10.00 -8.56 11.98
C VAL A 354 -9.21 -8.75 13.28
N PRO A 355 -9.88 -8.84 14.43
CA PRO A 355 -9.18 -9.02 15.71
C PRO A 355 -8.54 -10.40 15.87
N TYR A 356 -8.87 -11.37 15.00
CA TYR A 356 -8.54 -12.79 15.18
C TYR A 356 -7.86 -13.45 13.97
N THR A 357 -6.89 -12.79 13.35
CA THR A 357 -6.04 -13.45 12.31
C THR A 357 -4.99 -14.40 12.88
N GLY A 358 -5.04 -14.70 14.17
CA GLY A 358 -4.14 -15.64 14.83
C GLY A 358 -2.87 -15.01 15.41
N SER A 359 -2.53 -13.76 15.09
CA SER A 359 -1.44 -13.02 15.73
C SER A 359 -1.98 -12.06 16.80
N GLN A 360 -1.24 -11.89 17.90
CA GLN A 360 -1.58 -10.89 18.93
C GLN A 360 -1.49 -9.45 18.40
N ASP A 361 -0.75 -9.23 17.33
CA ASP A 361 -0.53 -7.91 16.71
C ASP A 361 -1.76 -7.40 15.91
N SER A 362 -2.77 -8.24 15.70
CA SER A 362 -4.00 -7.87 14.98
C SER A 362 -5.07 -7.21 15.84
N ARG A 363 -4.79 -6.87 17.09
CA ARG A 363 -5.77 -6.32 18.05
C ARG A 363 -5.46 -4.88 18.43
N ILE A 364 -6.51 -4.08 18.64
CA ILE A 364 -6.41 -2.76 19.26
C ILE A 364 -6.82 -2.88 20.73
N TRP A 365 -5.92 -2.55 21.62
CA TRP A 365 -6.10 -2.71 23.04
C TRP A 365 -6.45 -1.38 23.73
N ILE A 366 -7.44 -1.43 24.62
CA ILE A 366 -7.96 -0.29 25.36
C ILE A 366 -7.60 -0.44 26.83
N ARG A 367 -6.93 0.58 27.40
CA ARG A 367 -6.71 0.70 28.83
C ARG A 367 -7.92 1.39 29.46
N MET A 368 -8.69 0.66 30.21
CA MET A 368 -9.89 1.11 30.91
C MET A 368 -9.54 2.02 32.10
N LYS A 369 -10.54 2.74 32.67
CA LYS A 369 -10.32 3.65 33.80
C LYS A 369 -9.90 2.94 35.07
N ASP A 370 -10.29 1.69 35.27
CA ASP A 370 -9.92 0.85 36.40
C ASP A 370 -8.53 0.20 36.24
N GLY A 371 -7.85 0.47 35.11
CA GLY A 371 -6.53 -0.07 34.77
C GLY A 371 -6.57 -1.42 34.04
N SER A 372 -7.73 -2.03 33.85
CA SER A 372 -7.84 -3.27 33.07
C SER A 372 -7.59 -3.00 31.57
N ILE A 373 -7.20 -4.06 30.85
CA ILE A 373 -7.00 -4.03 29.41
C ILE A 373 -8.14 -4.81 28.75
N SER A 374 -8.80 -4.19 27.78
CA SER A 374 -9.89 -4.78 26.99
C SER A 374 -9.55 -4.69 25.50
N GLU A 375 -10.05 -5.62 24.71
CA GLU A 375 -9.97 -5.53 23.26
C GLU A 375 -11.01 -4.49 22.77
N LEU A 376 -10.73 -3.83 21.63
CA LEU A 376 -11.59 -2.74 21.12
C LEU A 376 -13.02 -3.20 20.85
N SER A 377 -13.23 -4.39 20.31
CA SER A 377 -14.59 -4.90 20.04
C SER A 377 -15.40 -5.16 21.31
N ASP A 378 -14.72 -5.49 22.42
CA ASP A 378 -15.37 -5.62 23.74
C ASP A 378 -15.68 -4.25 24.36
N ALA A 379 -14.89 -3.23 24.00
CA ALA A 379 -15.02 -1.87 24.51
C ALA A 379 -15.96 -0.99 23.68
N SER A 380 -16.33 -1.41 22.46
CA SER A 380 -17.12 -0.65 21.48
C SER A 380 -18.23 -1.49 20.87
N THR A 381 -19.48 -1.11 21.08
CA THR A 381 -20.64 -1.75 20.45
C THR A 381 -20.62 -1.63 18.92
N ILE A 382 -20.11 -0.52 18.38
CA ILE A 382 -19.99 -0.30 16.93
C ILE A 382 -19.01 -1.29 16.34
N VAL A 383 -17.80 -1.36 16.91
CA VAL A 383 -16.76 -2.27 16.43
C VAL A 383 -17.17 -3.74 16.63
N TYR A 384 -17.82 -4.05 17.76
CA TYR A 384 -18.39 -5.39 17.97
C TYR A 384 -19.35 -5.78 16.83
N SER A 385 -20.28 -4.90 16.46
CA SER A 385 -21.23 -5.16 15.38
C SER A 385 -20.57 -5.34 14.02
N LEU A 386 -19.49 -4.61 13.74
CA LEU A 386 -18.71 -4.75 12.51
C LEU A 386 -17.96 -6.08 12.43
N THR A 387 -17.47 -6.58 13.56
CA THR A 387 -16.65 -7.80 13.61
C THR A 387 -17.45 -9.09 13.71
N HIS A 388 -18.68 -9.01 14.24
CA HIS A 388 -19.57 -10.16 14.44
C HIS A 388 -20.80 -10.16 13.50
N GLY A 389 -20.92 -9.14 12.66
CA GLY A 389 -21.94 -9.06 11.61
C GLY A 389 -21.61 -9.97 10.42
N PRO A 390 -22.56 -10.12 9.49
CA PRO A 390 -22.28 -10.83 8.25
C PRO A 390 -21.13 -10.14 7.47
N VAL A 391 -20.24 -10.94 6.91
CA VAL A 391 -19.18 -10.44 6.03
C VAL A 391 -19.84 -9.96 4.74
N ASN A 392 -19.55 -8.73 4.34
CA ASN A 392 -19.94 -8.24 3.03
C ASN A 392 -18.91 -8.72 2.01
N ASP A 393 -19.38 -9.42 0.99
CA ASP A 393 -18.62 -9.79 -0.19
C ASP A 393 -19.14 -9.05 -1.42
N ASP A 394 -18.27 -8.83 -2.39
CA ASP A 394 -18.62 -8.23 -3.67
C ASP A 394 -17.94 -8.97 -4.82
N ASN A 395 -18.68 -9.95 -5.32
CA ASN A 395 -18.24 -10.82 -6.41
C ASN A 395 -18.64 -10.23 -7.76
N LYS A 396 -17.66 -9.85 -8.57
CA LYS A 396 -17.88 -9.25 -9.90
C LYS A 396 -17.22 -10.06 -11.00
N ILE A 397 -17.80 -9.96 -12.19
CA ILE A 397 -17.15 -10.30 -13.45
C ILE A 397 -16.88 -9.03 -14.24
N PHE A 398 -15.81 -9.03 -15.01
CA PHE A 398 -15.32 -7.91 -15.79
C PHE A 398 -15.15 -8.34 -17.24
N PHE A 399 -15.68 -7.56 -18.22
CA PHE A 399 -15.67 -7.91 -19.63
C PHE A 399 -15.71 -6.65 -20.51
N PRO A 400 -15.31 -6.73 -21.78
CA PRO A 400 -15.36 -5.58 -22.70
C PRO A 400 -16.75 -5.01 -22.82
N ARG A 401 -16.88 -3.68 -22.70
CA ARG A 401 -18.16 -2.97 -22.79
C ARG A 401 -18.85 -3.18 -24.13
N GLU A 402 -18.10 -3.27 -25.21
CA GLU A 402 -18.58 -3.39 -26.58
C GLU A 402 -19.38 -4.67 -26.85
N ILE A 403 -19.19 -5.73 -26.08
CA ILE A 403 -19.99 -6.96 -26.24
C ILE A 403 -21.44 -6.79 -25.76
N ASN A 404 -21.75 -5.76 -24.97
CA ASN A 404 -23.11 -5.43 -24.58
C ASN A 404 -23.81 -4.46 -25.54
N ALA A 405 -23.05 -3.72 -26.38
CA ALA A 405 -23.59 -2.75 -27.31
C ALA A 405 -24.21 -3.39 -28.57
N ALA A 406 -24.18 -4.72 -28.69
CA ALA A 406 -24.71 -5.47 -29.83
C ALA A 406 -26.15 -5.99 -29.61
N ASP A 407 -26.86 -5.49 -28.57
CA ASP A 407 -28.29 -5.77 -28.32
C ASP A 407 -29.14 -4.53 -28.79
#